data_7e396b3e0aa5c68278fda01d838d1d24
#
_entry.id   7e396b3e0aa5c68278fda01d838d1d24
#
_cell.length_a   1.000
_cell.length_b   1.000
_cell.length_c   1.000
_cell.angle_alpha   90.00
_cell.angle_beta   90.00
_cell.angle_gamma   90.00
#
_symmetry.space_group_name_H-M   'P 1'
#
loop_
_entity.id
_entity.type
_entity.pdbx_description
1 polymer ?
#
loop_
_entity_poly.entity_id
_entity_poly.type
_entity_poly.pdbx_seq_one_letter_code
_entity_poly.pdbx_strand_id
1 'polypeptide(L)'
;MAEKNQTTAPVGAAVPPKATSAAPRLRRTVARAALPPEGGAAAAAQPKRTRRRTPRPPRPAPPPSYLWGVGLAGAGALLVLVGLLATHDVEALTSPWDPWRVGVYALLVLGPAALFWSVAEGLRMGRFWLFGTAAWAVFGYVLIFVPPPTPGLTGAPWIVGFLVLFFAALMAGLTLPLYALGWRIFTHRVHRQDLRRAVRQAGLLARFVVACLAMALFSVFNGLNALLLFVVLALAEFFFLSRG
;
A
#
# COMPACT_ATOMS: atom_id res chain seq x y z
N MET A 1 53.45 5.28 -39.42
CA MET A 1 54.26 5.48 -38.18
C MET A 1 53.62 4.72 -37.09
N ALA A 2 54.34 3.76 -36.61
CA ALA A 2 53.95 2.80 -35.60
C ALA A 2 54.41 3.27 -34.22
N GLU A 3 53.63 3.06 -33.16
CA GLU A 3 54.11 2.92 -31.77
C GLU A 3 53.02 2.25 -30.96
N LYS A 4 53.20 0.98 -30.73
CA LYS A 4 53.81 0.23 -29.62
C LYS A 4 52.96 0.23 -28.35
N ASN A 5 52.29 -0.91 -28.21
CA ASN A 5 52.04 -1.75 -27.03
C ASN A 5 52.83 -1.38 -25.76
N GLN A 6 52.09 -1.27 -24.65
CA GLN A 6 52.59 -1.79 -23.35
C GLN A 6 51.44 -2.43 -22.57
N THR A 7 51.50 -3.72 -22.54
CA THR A 7 50.84 -4.67 -21.65
C THR A 7 51.42 -4.52 -20.23
N THR A 8 50.61 -4.13 -19.25
CA THR A 8 50.95 -4.31 -17.82
C THR A 8 49.91 -5.20 -17.16
N ALA A 9 50.40 -6.37 -16.72
CA ALA A 9 49.65 -7.38 -15.99
C ALA A 9 49.23 -6.88 -14.60
N PRO A 10 48.07 -7.27 -14.05
CA PRO A 10 47.72 -6.96 -12.68
C PRO A 10 48.36 -7.96 -11.72
N VAL A 11 49.04 -7.39 -10.76
CA VAL A 11 49.57 -8.01 -9.55
C VAL A 11 48.43 -8.59 -8.71
N GLY A 12 48.62 -9.82 -8.28
CA GLY A 12 47.69 -10.59 -7.46
C GLY A 12 47.29 -9.90 -6.16
N ALA A 13 46.02 -9.70 -5.98
CA ALA A 13 45.42 -9.31 -4.71
C ALA A 13 45.22 -10.53 -3.82
N ALA A 14 45.97 -10.56 -2.73
CA ALA A 14 45.90 -11.56 -1.67
C ALA A 14 44.50 -11.62 -1.03
N VAL A 15 43.95 -12.83 -0.96
CA VAL A 15 42.68 -13.11 -0.23
C VAL A 15 42.97 -13.04 1.27
N PRO A 16 42.27 -12.22 2.05
CA PRO A 16 42.41 -12.24 3.50
C PRO A 16 41.74 -13.48 4.11
N PRO A 17 42.33 -14.07 5.17
CA PRO A 17 41.81 -15.27 5.81
C PRO A 17 40.51 -15.01 6.54
N LYS A 18 39.56 -15.90 6.38
CA LYS A 18 38.29 -15.99 7.12
C LYS A 18 38.59 -16.07 8.62
N ALA A 19 38.34 -14.98 9.34
CA ALA A 19 38.29 -14.99 10.79
C ALA A 19 37.04 -15.76 11.26
N THR A 20 37.26 -16.97 11.73
CA THR A 20 36.28 -17.80 12.42
C THR A 20 36.11 -17.24 13.84
N SER A 21 35.19 -16.30 14.01
CA SER A 21 34.79 -15.79 15.34
C SER A 21 33.83 -16.79 15.97
N ALA A 22 34.38 -17.75 16.72
CA ALA A 22 33.64 -18.56 17.67
C ALA A 22 33.30 -17.71 18.90
N ALA A 23 32.11 -17.14 18.97
CA ALA A 23 31.61 -16.51 20.17
C ALA A 23 31.29 -17.57 21.25
N PRO A 24 31.80 -17.48 22.48
CA PRO A 24 31.45 -18.41 23.53
C PRO A 24 29.98 -18.22 23.94
N ARG A 25 29.19 -19.25 23.78
CA ARG A 25 27.84 -19.34 24.35
C ARG A 25 27.96 -19.34 25.87
N LEU A 26 27.72 -18.18 26.49
CA LEU A 26 27.49 -18.07 27.94
C LEU A 26 26.23 -18.86 28.30
N ARG A 27 26.46 -20.09 28.76
CA ARG A 27 25.47 -20.93 29.45
C ARG A 27 25.14 -20.25 30.78
N ARG A 28 24.09 -19.45 30.81
CA ARG A 28 23.44 -18.98 32.04
C ARG A 28 22.79 -20.15 32.74
N THR A 29 23.52 -20.86 33.56
CA THR A 29 23.01 -21.76 34.60
C THR A 29 22.32 -20.90 35.64
N VAL A 30 21.01 -20.71 35.50
CA VAL A 30 20.21 -20.13 36.58
C VAL A 30 20.12 -21.20 37.66
N ALA A 31 20.80 -20.95 38.78
CA ALA A 31 20.69 -21.74 40.00
C ALA A 31 19.23 -21.69 40.46
N ARG A 32 18.56 -22.85 40.38
CA ARG A 32 17.22 -23.07 40.87
C ARG A 32 17.30 -23.20 42.39
N ALA A 33 17.04 -22.09 43.11
CA ALA A 33 16.87 -22.10 44.54
C ALA A 33 15.73 -23.03 44.93
N ALA A 34 16.03 -24.05 45.70
CA ALA A 34 15.08 -24.97 46.23
C ALA A 34 14.19 -24.26 47.26
N LEU A 35 12.91 -24.10 46.99
CA LEU A 35 11.88 -23.73 47.96
C LEU A 35 11.37 -24.99 48.66
N PRO A 36 11.12 -24.93 49.98
CA PRO A 36 10.63 -26.09 50.76
C PRO A 36 9.17 -26.43 50.40
N PRO A 37 8.76 -27.69 50.61
CA PRO A 37 7.40 -28.14 50.33
C PRO A 37 6.49 -27.74 51.48
N GLU A 38 5.69 -26.67 51.31
CA GLU A 38 4.52 -26.46 52.18
C GLU A 38 3.31 -27.18 51.60
N GLY A 39 2.82 -28.10 52.41
CA GLY A 39 1.62 -28.89 52.15
C GLY A 39 0.37 -28.02 52.11
N GLY A 40 -0.31 -28.06 51.00
CA GLY A 40 -1.64 -27.50 50.83
C GLY A 40 -2.36 -28.24 49.72
N ALA A 41 -3.34 -29.04 50.08
CA ALA A 41 -4.22 -29.75 49.14
C ALA A 41 -4.99 -28.72 48.31
N ALA A 42 -4.42 -28.27 47.22
CA ALA A 42 -5.09 -27.50 46.21
C ALA A 42 -5.59 -28.46 45.11
N ALA A 43 -6.92 -28.57 45.00
CA ALA A 43 -7.62 -29.29 43.97
C ALA A 43 -6.96 -29.00 42.59
N ALA A 44 -6.48 -30.07 41.97
CA ALA A 44 -5.85 -30.05 40.68
C ALA A 44 -6.83 -29.47 39.64
N ALA A 45 -6.76 -28.15 39.43
CA ALA A 45 -7.39 -27.51 38.30
C ALA A 45 -6.72 -28.07 37.05
N GLN A 46 -7.35 -29.04 36.41
CA GLN A 46 -6.91 -29.55 35.12
C GLN A 46 -6.71 -28.39 34.16
N PRO A 47 -5.50 -28.20 33.60
CA PRO A 47 -5.26 -27.16 32.63
C PRO A 47 -6.24 -27.38 31.47
N LYS A 48 -7.19 -26.46 31.27
CA LYS A 48 -8.10 -26.43 30.10
C LYS A 48 -7.21 -26.65 28.87
N ARG A 49 -7.23 -27.87 28.33
CA ARG A 49 -6.60 -28.20 27.04
C ARG A 49 -7.20 -27.26 26.03
N THR A 50 -6.54 -26.12 25.80
CA THR A 50 -6.83 -25.25 24.68
C THR A 50 -6.67 -26.13 23.43
N ARG A 51 -7.80 -26.56 22.87
CA ARG A 51 -7.86 -27.29 21.60
C ARG A 51 -7.01 -26.45 20.62
N ARG A 52 -5.78 -26.87 20.39
CA ARG A 52 -4.94 -26.32 19.33
C ARG A 52 -5.76 -26.44 18.04
N ARG A 53 -6.40 -25.34 17.62
CA ARG A 53 -7.06 -25.28 16.31
C ARG A 53 -5.98 -25.66 15.30
N THR A 54 -6.09 -26.84 14.72
CA THR A 54 -5.25 -27.24 13.60
C THR A 54 -5.31 -26.12 12.56
N PRO A 55 -4.16 -25.57 12.14
CA PRO A 55 -4.13 -24.51 11.13
C PRO A 55 -4.90 -25.00 9.91
N ARG A 56 -5.95 -24.27 9.53
CA ARG A 56 -6.73 -24.59 8.34
C ARG A 56 -5.76 -24.60 7.14
N PRO A 57 -5.75 -25.64 6.30
CA PRO A 57 -4.85 -25.68 5.17
C PRO A 57 -5.03 -24.42 4.32
N PRO A 58 -3.94 -23.79 3.84
CA PRO A 58 -4.01 -22.59 3.01
C PRO A 58 -4.86 -22.90 1.78
N ARG A 59 -5.81 -22.01 1.46
CA ARG A 59 -6.62 -22.15 0.26
C ARG A 59 -5.69 -22.16 -0.97
N PRO A 60 -5.92 -23.06 -1.95
CA PRO A 60 -5.17 -23.04 -3.20
C PRO A 60 -5.31 -21.67 -3.86
N ALA A 61 -4.19 -21.11 -4.31
CA ALA A 61 -4.20 -19.83 -5.02
C ALA A 61 -4.94 -19.99 -6.35
N PRO A 62 -5.80 -19.04 -6.75
CA PRO A 62 -6.46 -19.09 -8.03
C PRO A 62 -5.45 -19.05 -9.19
N PRO A 63 -5.73 -19.69 -10.33
CA PRO A 63 -4.81 -19.72 -11.46
C PRO A 63 -4.54 -18.30 -11.99
N PRO A 64 -3.32 -17.98 -12.43
CA PRO A 64 -2.95 -16.63 -12.87
C PRO A 64 -3.80 -16.13 -14.04
N SER A 65 -4.23 -16.99 -14.94
CA SER A 65 -5.12 -16.65 -16.05
C SER A 65 -6.46 -16.08 -15.59
N TYR A 66 -7.02 -16.62 -14.53
CA TYR A 66 -8.27 -16.12 -13.94
C TYR A 66 -8.09 -14.71 -13.35
N LEU A 67 -6.98 -14.46 -12.65
CA LEU A 67 -6.68 -13.14 -12.09
C LEU A 67 -6.54 -12.08 -13.18
N TRP A 68 -5.85 -12.41 -14.28
CA TRP A 68 -5.74 -11.52 -15.44
C TRP A 68 -7.10 -11.24 -16.08
N GLY A 69 -7.93 -12.26 -16.25
CA GLY A 69 -9.28 -12.10 -16.79
C GLY A 69 -10.15 -11.15 -15.97
N VAL A 70 -10.16 -11.34 -14.65
CA VAL A 70 -10.92 -10.45 -13.73
C VAL A 70 -10.36 -9.03 -13.72
N GLY A 71 -9.02 -8.87 -13.72
CA GLY A 71 -8.40 -7.55 -13.78
C GLY A 71 -8.73 -6.79 -15.07
N LEU A 72 -8.68 -7.46 -16.22
CA LEU A 72 -9.08 -6.89 -17.51
C LEU A 72 -10.57 -6.54 -17.54
N ALA A 73 -11.44 -7.40 -16.99
CA ALA A 73 -12.87 -7.10 -16.86
C ALA A 73 -13.11 -5.85 -16.00
N GLY A 74 -12.38 -5.71 -14.89
CA GLY A 74 -12.44 -4.52 -14.04
C GLY A 74 -11.98 -3.25 -14.77
N ALA A 75 -10.86 -3.32 -15.50
CA ALA A 75 -10.39 -2.22 -16.33
C ALA A 75 -11.39 -1.87 -17.44
N GLY A 76 -11.98 -2.88 -18.10
CA GLY A 76 -13.03 -2.69 -19.10
C GLY A 76 -14.28 -2.01 -18.51
N ALA A 77 -14.70 -2.41 -17.32
CA ALA A 77 -15.82 -1.78 -16.62
C ALA A 77 -15.56 -0.28 -16.33
N LEU A 78 -14.31 0.09 -15.96
CA LEU A 78 -13.94 1.48 -15.77
C LEU A 78 -13.92 2.27 -17.10
N LEU A 79 -13.47 1.66 -18.19
CA LEU A 79 -13.53 2.28 -19.51
C LEU A 79 -14.98 2.50 -19.97
N VAL A 80 -15.87 1.52 -19.74
CA VAL A 80 -17.31 1.66 -19.99
C VAL A 80 -17.90 2.79 -19.16
N LEU A 81 -17.52 2.89 -17.88
CA LEU A 81 -17.92 3.99 -16.99
C LEU A 81 -17.51 5.35 -17.58
N VAL A 82 -16.26 5.50 -17.99
CA VAL A 82 -15.77 6.75 -18.62
C VAL A 82 -16.54 7.05 -19.92
N GLY A 83 -16.79 6.03 -20.75
CA GLY A 83 -17.59 6.17 -21.96
C GLY A 83 -19.03 6.61 -21.70
N LEU A 84 -19.67 6.03 -20.68
CA LEU A 84 -21.02 6.45 -20.25
C LEU A 84 -21.06 7.90 -19.78
N LEU A 85 -20.08 8.31 -18.98
CA LEU A 85 -19.97 9.69 -18.49
C LEU A 85 -19.69 10.70 -19.64
N ALA A 86 -18.99 10.28 -20.67
CA ALA A 86 -18.72 11.13 -21.84
C ALA A 86 -19.92 11.27 -22.80
N THR A 87 -20.82 10.30 -22.79
CA THR A 87 -21.96 10.25 -23.74
C THR A 87 -23.31 10.65 -23.14
N HIS A 88 -23.42 10.57 -21.81
CA HIS A 88 -24.66 10.83 -21.08
C HIS A 88 -24.44 11.87 -19.98
N ASP A 89 -25.35 12.82 -19.94
CA ASP A 89 -25.39 13.81 -18.87
C ASP A 89 -26.04 13.21 -17.62
N VAL A 90 -25.23 12.58 -16.77
CA VAL A 90 -25.70 11.87 -15.57
C VAL A 90 -26.29 12.84 -14.53
N GLU A 91 -25.93 14.12 -14.58
CA GLU A 91 -26.48 15.15 -13.69
C GLU A 91 -27.94 15.49 -14.04
N ALA A 92 -28.32 15.36 -15.31
CA ALA A 92 -29.68 15.61 -15.77
C ALA A 92 -30.71 14.59 -15.28
N LEU A 93 -30.27 13.43 -14.78
CA LEU A 93 -31.14 12.38 -14.27
C LEU A 93 -31.73 12.77 -12.92
N THR A 94 -33.03 12.98 -12.86
CA THR A 94 -33.74 13.49 -11.67
C THR A 94 -33.93 12.44 -10.58
N SER A 95 -34.05 11.15 -10.96
CA SER A 95 -34.29 10.07 -10.01
C SER A 95 -33.00 9.35 -9.58
N PRO A 96 -32.78 9.11 -8.27
CA PRO A 96 -31.64 8.31 -7.81
C PRO A 96 -31.74 6.82 -8.24
N TRP A 97 -32.92 6.36 -8.60
CA TRP A 97 -33.21 4.98 -9.03
C TRP A 97 -33.31 4.84 -10.56
N ASP A 98 -32.90 5.85 -11.29
CA ASP A 98 -32.81 5.73 -12.75
C ASP A 98 -31.87 4.58 -13.13
N PRO A 99 -32.27 3.69 -14.08
CA PRO A 99 -31.42 2.55 -14.49
C PRO A 99 -30.01 2.94 -14.89
N TRP A 100 -29.83 4.13 -15.50
CA TRP A 100 -28.51 4.64 -15.87
C TRP A 100 -27.67 5.01 -14.66
N ARG A 101 -28.25 5.68 -13.66
CA ARG A 101 -27.55 5.96 -12.39
C ARG A 101 -27.17 4.70 -11.65
N VAL A 102 -28.08 3.74 -11.57
CA VAL A 102 -27.81 2.44 -10.94
C VAL A 102 -26.68 1.72 -11.68
N GLY A 103 -26.66 1.79 -13.02
CA GLY A 103 -25.55 1.27 -13.84
C GLY A 103 -24.22 1.93 -13.52
N VAL A 104 -24.19 3.26 -13.40
CA VAL A 104 -22.99 4.03 -13.00
C VAL A 104 -22.54 3.63 -11.61
N TYR A 105 -23.44 3.51 -10.61
CA TYR A 105 -23.08 3.05 -9.26
C TYR A 105 -22.48 1.64 -9.26
N ALA A 106 -23.10 0.72 -10.03
CA ALA A 106 -22.61 -0.63 -10.15
C ALA A 106 -21.21 -0.67 -10.75
N LEU A 107 -20.95 0.06 -11.83
CA LEU A 107 -19.66 0.12 -12.49
C LEU A 107 -18.60 0.79 -11.59
N LEU A 108 -19.00 1.84 -10.85
CA LEU A 108 -18.14 2.56 -9.91
C LEU A 108 -17.64 1.68 -8.76
N VAL A 109 -18.43 0.70 -8.34
CA VAL A 109 -18.05 -0.24 -7.27
C VAL A 109 -17.39 -1.49 -7.86
N LEU A 110 -18.01 -2.11 -8.88
CA LEU A 110 -17.55 -3.40 -9.42
C LEU A 110 -16.24 -3.26 -10.20
N GLY A 111 -16.04 -2.17 -10.94
CA GLY A 111 -14.81 -1.92 -11.68
C GLY A 111 -13.58 -1.90 -10.77
N PRO A 112 -13.51 -0.98 -9.80
CA PRO A 112 -12.41 -0.97 -8.81
C PRO A 112 -12.34 -2.27 -8.00
N ALA A 113 -13.48 -2.89 -7.61
CA ALA A 113 -13.47 -4.14 -6.86
C ALA A 113 -12.76 -5.25 -7.63
N ALA A 114 -13.10 -5.46 -8.89
CA ALA A 114 -12.48 -6.47 -9.73
C ALA A 114 -10.99 -6.20 -9.95
N LEU A 115 -10.63 -4.94 -10.21
CA LEU A 115 -9.25 -4.53 -10.45
C LEU A 115 -8.40 -4.69 -9.18
N PHE A 116 -8.83 -4.11 -8.05
CA PHE A 116 -8.08 -4.20 -6.81
C PHE A 116 -8.02 -5.63 -6.27
N TRP A 117 -9.10 -6.41 -6.39
CA TRP A 117 -9.12 -7.80 -5.96
C TRP A 117 -8.14 -8.64 -6.76
N SER A 118 -8.15 -8.54 -8.09
CA SER A 118 -7.25 -9.33 -8.95
C SER A 118 -5.78 -9.04 -8.68
N VAL A 119 -5.42 -7.76 -8.53
CA VAL A 119 -4.03 -7.35 -8.25
C VAL A 119 -3.63 -7.71 -6.82
N ALA A 120 -4.49 -7.47 -5.83
CA ALA A 120 -4.20 -7.78 -4.43
C ALA A 120 -4.06 -9.29 -4.19
N GLU A 121 -4.87 -10.11 -4.85
CA GLU A 121 -4.74 -11.57 -4.77
C GLU A 121 -3.45 -12.05 -5.44
N GLY A 122 -3.13 -11.53 -6.62
CA GLY A 122 -1.87 -11.82 -7.32
C GLY A 122 -0.62 -11.44 -6.51
N LEU A 123 -0.69 -10.33 -5.79
CA LEU A 123 0.37 -9.84 -4.91
C LEU A 123 0.28 -10.38 -3.48
N ARG A 124 -0.73 -11.19 -3.15
CA ARG A 124 -0.98 -11.75 -1.82
C ARG A 124 -1.14 -10.69 -0.71
N MET A 125 -1.79 -9.57 -1.05
CA MET A 125 -1.98 -8.43 -0.15
C MET A 125 -3.21 -8.58 0.78
N GLY A 126 -3.82 -9.76 0.83
CA GLY A 126 -4.95 -10.06 1.70
C GLY A 126 -6.16 -9.16 1.47
N ARG A 127 -6.65 -8.48 2.54
CA ARG A 127 -7.86 -7.64 2.48
C ARG A 127 -7.64 -6.22 1.95
N PHE A 128 -6.47 -5.89 1.46
CA PHE A 128 -6.15 -4.54 0.97
C PHE A 128 -7.10 -4.09 -0.16
N TRP A 129 -7.60 -5.03 -0.97
CA TRP A 129 -8.56 -4.74 -2.04
C TRP A 129 -9.84 -4.05 -1.56
N LEU A 130 -10.33 -4.37 -0.35
CA LEU A 130 -11.52 -3.71 0.22
C LEU A 130 -11.27 -2.23 0.45
N PHE A 131 -10.12 -1.88 1.02
CA PHE A 131 -9.73 -0.50 1.23
C PHE A 131 -9.58 0.24 -0.12
N GLY A 132 -8.90 -0.38 -1.09
CA GLY A 132 -8.75 0.20 -2.43
C GLY A 132 -10.07 0.44 -3.13
N THR A 133 -10.95 -0.55 -3.12
CA THR A 133 -12.30 -0.43 -3.70
C THR A 133 -13.11 0.68 -3.05
N ALA A 134 -13.17 0.69 -1.71
CA ALA A 134 -13.93 1.71 -0.98
C ALA A 134 -13.39 3.13 -1.25
N ALA A 135 -12.08 3.32 -1.20
CA ALA A 135 -11.46 4.62 -1.44
C ALA A 135 -11.75 5.15 -2.86
N TRP A 136 -11.63 4.28 -3.88
CA TRP A 136 -11.88 4.68 -5.27
C TRP A 136 -13.37 4.84 -5.58
N ALA A 137 -14.23 4.00 -5.02
CA ALA A 137 -15.68 4.12 -5.23
C ALA A 137 -16.24 5.41 -4.60
N VAL A 138 -15.85 5.73 -3.35
CA VAL A 138 -16.28 6.98 -2.69
C VAL A 138 -15.70 8.20 -3.40
N PHE A 139 -14.44 8.17 -3.77
CA PHE A 139 -13.81 9.28 -4.50
C PHE A 139 -14.48 9.50 -5.86
N GLY A 140 -14.71 8.43 -6.62
CA GLY A 140 -15.40 8.51 -7.90
C GLY A 140 -16.86 8.96 -7.76
N TYR A 141 -17.56 8.53 -6.70
CA TYR A 141 -18.90 9.04 -6.40
C TYR A 141 -18.89 10.56 -6.18
N VAL A 142 -17.94 11.07 -5.41
CA VAL A 142 -17.82 12.53 -5.18
C VAL A 142 -17.50 13.27 -6.47
N LEU A 143 -16.60 12.72 -7.31
CA LEU A 143 -16.26 13.35 -8.60
C LEU A 143 -17.45 13.46 -9.56
N ILE A 144 -18.34 12.45 -9.56
CA ILE A 144 -19.42 12.34 -10.54
C ILE A 144 -20.69 13.06 -10.06
N PHE A 145 -21.03 12.94 -8.78
CA PHE A 145 -22.33 13.34 -8.27
C PHE A 145 -22.31 14.57 -7.36
N VAL A 146 -21.14 14.98 -6.88
CA VAL A 146 -21.02 16.19 -6.06
C VAL A 146 -20.65 17.36 -6.99
N PRO A 147 -21.52 18.38 -7.12
CA PRO A 147 -21.20 19.52 -7.97
C PRO A 147 -19.94 20.23 -7.51
N PRO A 148 -19.12 20.74 -8.45
CA PRO A 148 -17.92 21.48 -8.09
C PRO A 148 -18.28 22.70 -7.22
N PRO A 149 -17.44 23.05 -6.24
CA PRO A 149 -17.68 24.17 -5.37
C PRO A 149 -17.79 25.45 -6.20
N THR A 150 -18.95 26.10 -6.15
CA THR A 150 -19.16 27.41 -6.78
C THR A 150 -18.49 28.51 -5.96
N PRO A 151 -18.04 29.63 -6.59
CA PRO A 151 -17.38 30.74 -5.91
C PRO A 151 -18.30 31.47 -4.91
N GLY A 152 -18.69 30.96 -3.85
CA GLY A 152 -19.62 31.44 -2.83
C GLY A 152 -20.01 30.36 -1.86
N LEU A 153 -19.93 29.07 -2.28
CA LEU A 153 -20.13 27.89 -1.45
C LEU A 153 -18.79 27.24 -1.05
N THR A 154 -17.67 27.93 -1.26
CA THR A 154 -16.32 27.50 -0.89
C THR A 154 -16.13 27.47 0.64
N GLY A 155 -17.05 26.81 1.33
CA GLY A 155 -16.82 26.43 2.71
C GLY A 155 -15.61 25.49 2.78
N ALA A 156 -14.59 25.87 3.55
CA ALA A 156 -13.39 25.08 3.80
C ALA A 156 -13.64 23.56 4.01
N PRO A 157 -14.75 23.11 4.64
CA PRO A 157 -14.99 21.68 4.87
C PRO A 157 -15.13 20.84 3.59
N TRP A 158 -15.70 21.38 2.51
CA TRP A 158 -15.83 20.65 1.24
C TRP A 158 -14.49 20.40 0.56
N ILE A 159 -13.62 21.41 0.54
CA ILE A 159 -12.28 21.31 -0.02
C ILE A 159 -11.47 20.29 0.78
N VAL A 160 -11.53 20.35 2.11
CA VAL A 160 -10.85 19.39 2.98
C VAL A 160 -11.39 17.97 2.77
N GLY A 161 -12.71 17.80 2.72
CA GLY A 161 -13.33 16.49 2.44
C GLY A 161 -12.86 15.88 1.12
N PHE A 162 -12.87 16.67 0.04
CA PHE A 162 -12.37 16.28 -1.27
C PHE A 162 -10.90 15.87 -1.22
N LEU A 163 -10.03 16.68 -0.60
CA LEU A 163 -8.59 16.39 -0.46
C LEU A 163 -8.32 15.11 0.34
N VAL A 164 -9.12 14.85 1.39
CA VAL A 164 -9.01 13.62 2.19
C VAL A 164 -9.40 12.38 1.36
N LEU A 165 -10.48 12.46 0.60
CA LEU A 165 -10.91 11.35 -0.28
C LEU A 165 -9.91 11.13 -1.41
N PHE A 166 -9.42 12.19 -2.01
CA PHE A 166 -8.39 12.11 -3.04
C PHE A 166 -7.09 11.51 -2.49
N PHE A 167 -6.68 11.91 -1.27
CA PHE A 167 -5.55 11.28 -0.58
C PHE A 167 -5.75 9.79 -0.39
N ALA A 168 -6.92 9.34 0.08
CA ALA A 168 -7.21 7.94 0.30
C ALA A 168 -7.16 7.14 -1.02
N ALA A 169 -7.75 7.69 -2.09
CA ALA A 169 -7.74 7.08 -3.42
C ALA A 169 -6.32 6.98 -4.01
N LEU A 170 -5.53 8.05 -3.91
CA LEU A 170 -4.13 8.05 -4.35
C LEU A 170 -3.29 7.06 -3.53
N MET A 171 -3.43 7.05 -2.22
CA MET A 171 -2.70 6.13 -1.35
C MET A 171 -3.02 4.68 -1.72
N ALA A 172 -4.29 4.36 -1.95
CA ALA A 172 -4.70 3.03 -2.38
C ALA A 172 -4.12 2.65 -3.75
N GLY A 173 -4.22 3.57 -4.73
CA GLY A 173 -3.72 3.36 -6.09
C GLY A 173 -2.20 3.22 -6.14
N LEU A 174 -1.45 4.08 -5.42
CA LEU A 174 0.01 4.06 -5.41
C LEU A 174 0.59 2.87 -4.62
N THR A 175 -0.14 2.33 -3.64
CA THR A 175 0.35 1.19 -2.86
C THR A 175 0.60 -0.03 -3.74
N LEU A 176 -0.25 -0.30 -4.73
CA LEU A 176 -0.12 -1.45 -5.62
C LEU A 176 1.18 -1.44 -6.45
N PRO A 177 1.46 -0.37 -7.22
CA PRO A 177 2.69 -0.33 -8.02
C PRO A 177 3.95 -0.27 -7.15
N LEU A 178 3.93 0.43 -6.01
CA LEU A 178 5.07 0.50 -5.11
C LEU A 178 5.36 -0.87 -4.46
N TYR A 179 4.33 -1.61 -4.10
CA TYR A 179 4.50 -2.97 -3.59
C TYR A 179 5.03 -3.92 -4.68
N ALA A 180 4.47 -3.85 -5.91
CA ALA A 180 4.95 -4.62 -7.05
C ALA A 180 6.40 -4.28 -7.44
N LEU A 181 6.75 -2.98 -7.38
CA LEU A 181 8.11 -2.51 -7.62
C LEU A 181 9.08 -3.04 -6.56
N GLY A 182 8.66 -3.06 -5.29
CA GLY A 182 9.41 -3.66 -4.19
C GLY A 182 9.75 -5.13 -4.46
N TRP A 183 8.84 -5.88 -5.09
CA TRP A 183 9.09 -7.27 -5.50
C TRP A 183 10.20 -7.41 -6.54
N ARG A 184 10.37 -6.44 -7.41
CA ARG A 184 11.40 -6.45 -8.46
C ARG A 184 12.76 -5.97 -7.96
N ILE A 185 12.78 -4.92 -7.12
CA ILE A 185 14.02 -4.26 -6.69
C ILE A 185 14.70 -5.01 -5.54
N PHE A 186 13.91 -5.56 -4.58
CA PHE A 186 14.51 -6.18 -3.40
C PHE A 186 14.71 -7.68 -3.59
N THR A 187 15.99 -8.10 -3.52
CA THR A 187 16.40 -9.52 -3.58
C THR A 187 16.18 -10.25 -2.25
N HIS A 188 16.24 -9.53 -1.11
CA HIS A 188 16.04 -10.11 0.21
C HIS A 188 14.56 -10.31 0.53
N ARG A 189 14.19 -11.55 0.91
CA ARG A 189 12.79 -11.94 1.23
C ARG A 189 12.11 -11.07 2.28
N VAL A 190 12.85 -10.61 3.30
CA VAL A 190 12.31 -9.81 4.41
C VAL A 190 11.77 -8.45 3.93
N HIS A 191 12.43 -7.82 2.96
CA HIS A 191 12.02 -6.52 2.42
C HIS A 191 11.05 -6.64 1.24
N ARG A 192 10.94 -7.84 0.65
CA ARG A 192 10.16 -8.10 -0.56
C ARG A 192 8.65 -8.14 -0.32
N GLN A 193 8.19 -8.44 0.90
CA GLN A 193 6.77 -8.63 1.24
C GLN A 193 6.29 -7.65 2.33
N ASP A 194 6.97 -6.53 2.50
CA ASP A 194 6.59 -5.54 3.50
C ASP A 194 5.54 -4.57 2.96
N LEU A 195 4.26 -4.94 3.16
CA LEU A 195 3.12 -4.09 2.83
C LEU A 195 3.16 -2.76 3.59
N ARG A 196 3.63 -2.74 4.85
CA ARG A 196 3.68 -1.52 5.68
C ARG A 196 4.60 -0.48 5.03
N ARG A 197 5.72 -0.94 4.47
CA ARG A 197 6.64 -0.07 3.73
C ARG A 197 5.99 0.53 2.50
N ALA A 198 5.32 -0.29 1.67
CA ALA A 198 4.64 0.18 0.47
C ALA A 198 3.54 1.19 0.81
N VAL A 199 2.71 0.91 1.82
CA VAL A 199 1.67 1.84 2.30
C VAL A 199 2.26 3.15 2.81
N ARG A 200 3.38 3.10 3.56
CA ARG A 200 4.06 4.31 4.04
C ARG A 200 4.59 5.15 2.89
N GLN A 201 5.27 4.54 1.93
CA GLN A 201 5.78 5.24 0.75
C GLN A 201 4.66 5.81 -0.11
N ALA A 202 3.59 5.04 -0.34
CA ALA A 202 2.38 5.52 -1.02
C ALA A 202 1.75 6.70 -0.29
N GLY A 203 1.67 6.63 1.04
CA GLY A 203 1.14 7.70 1.88
C GLY A 203 1.95 8.99 1.81
N LEU A 204 3.30 8.91 1.71
CA LEU A 204 4.15 10.08 1.53
C LEU A 204 3.96 10.72 0.16
N LEU A 205 3.97 9.92 -0.91
CA LEU A 205 3.73 10.41 -2.26
C LEU A 205 2.32 11.01 -2.38
N ALA A 206 1.31 10.35 -1.82
CA ALA A 206 -0.05 10.87 -1.81
C ALA A 206 -0.15 12.20 -1.06
N ARG A 207 0.51 12.34 0.11
CA ARG A 207 0.57 13.62 0.86
C ARG A 207 1.23 14.71 0.03
N PHE A 208 2.33 14.41 -0.65
CA PHE A 208 3.00 15.38 -1.52
C PHE A 208 2.06 15.88 -2.61
N VAL A 209 1.42 14.97 -3.35
CA VAL A 209 0.50 15.32 -4.45
C VAL A 209 -0.69 16.13 -3.93
N VAL A 210 -1.31 15.68 -2.84
CA VAL A 210 -2.47 16.37 -2.25
C VAL A 210 -2.10 17.76 -1.72
N ALA A 211 -0.93 17.91 -1.11
CA ALA A 211 -0.48 19.21 -0.64
C ALA A 211 -0.14 20.15 -1.80
N CYS A 212 0.44 19.65 -2.90
CA CYS A 212 0.62 20.42 -4.13
C CYS A 212 -0.73 20.86 -4.72
N LEU A 213 -1.72 19.96 -4.75
CA LEU A 213 -3.07 20.28 -5.20
C LEU A 213 -3.73 21.33 -4.29
N ALA A 214 -3.61 21.18 -2.98
CA ALA A 214 -4.10 22.17 -2.03
C ALA A 214 -3.47 23.54 -2.25
N MET A 215 -2.13 23.63 -2.43
CA MET A 215 -1.46 24.88 -2.74
C MET A 215 -1.95 25.48 -4.07
N ALA A 216 -2.24 24.65 -5.08
CA ALA A 216 -2.80 25.11 -6.35
C ALA A 216 -4.22 25.67 -6.18
N LEU A 217 -5.08 25.02 -5.39
CA LEU A 217 -6.44 25.47 -5.10
C LEU A 217 -6.45 26.82 -4.36
N PHE A 218 -5.46 27.08 -3.52
CA PHE A 218 -5.31 28.36 -2.81
C PHE A 218 -4.45 29.39 -3.58
N SER A 219 -4.11 29.09 -4.84
CA SER A 219 -3.27 29.97 -5.69
C SER A 219 -1.90 30.30 -5.09
N VAL A 220 -1.38 29.45 -4.19
CA VAL A 220 -0.06 29.58 -3.55
C VAL A 220 0.96 28.65 -4.17
N PHE A 221 0.56 27.88 -5.18
CA PHE A 221 1.44 26.92 -5.84
C PHE A 221 2.57 27.64 -6.60
N ASN A 222 3.81 27.38 -6.17
CA ASN A 222 5.02 27.77 -6.87
C ASN A 222 5.99 26.59 -6.85
N GLY A 223 6.82 26.44 -7.88
CA GLY A 223 7.81 25.37 -7.97
C GLY A 223 8.75 25.32 -6.76
N LEU A 224 9.13 26.50 -6.21
CA LEU A 224 9.93 26.58 -4.99
C LEU A 224 9.21 25.98 -3.77
N ASN A 225 7.92 26.29 -3.59
CA ASN A 225 7.11 25.77 -2.49
C ASN A 225 6.95 24.26 -2.60
N ALA A 226 6.75 23.74 -3.82
CA ALA A 226 6.68 22.29 -4.07
C ALA A 226 8.02 21.60 -3.76
N LEU A 227 9.14 22.20 -4.13
CA LEU A 227 10.48 21.69 -3.82
C LEU A 227 10.74 21.67 -2.29
N LEU A 228 10.42 22.77 -1.61
CA LEU A 228 10.57 22.84 -0.15
C LEU A 228 9.70 21.79 0.55
N LEU A 229 8.45 21.62 0.12
CA LEU A 229 7.57 20.58 0.63
C LEU A 229 8.15 19.18 0.42
N PHE A 230 8.70 18.91 -0.76
CA PHE A 230 9.36 17.63 -1.06
C PHE A 230 10.53 17.38 -0.11
N VAL A 231 11.39 18.37 0.10
CA VAL A 231 12.54 18.27 1.02
C VAL A 231 12.08 18.01 2.45
N VAL A 232 11.05 18.73 2.93
CA VAL A 232 10.50 18.53 4.29
C VAL A 232 9.95 17.10 4.46
N LEU A 233 9.20 16.59 3.48
CA LEU A 233 8.66 15.23 3.52
C LEU A 233 9.78 14.18 3.47
N ALA A 234 10.81 14.39 2.64
CA ALA A 234 11.97 13.51 2.56
C ALA A 234 12.76 13.48 3.88
N LEU A 235 12.97 14.62 4.50
CA LEU A 235 13.63 14.73 5.83
C LEU A 235 12.79 14.05 6.92
N ALA A 236 11.47 14.24 6.90
CA ALA A 236 10.57 13.57 7.84
C ALA A 236 10.66 12.05 7.71
N GLU A 237 10.64 11.52 6.47
CA GLU A 237 10.80 10.06 6.24
C GLU A 237 12.16 9.56 6.73
N PHE A 238 13.23 10.28 6.41
CA PHE A 238 14.58 9.94 6.89
C PHE A 238 14.64 9.89 8.43
N PHE A 239 14.02 10.86 9.08
CA PHE A 239 13.95 10.91 10.55
C PHE A 239 13.17 9.71 11.13
N PHE A 240 12.02 9.34 10.52
CA PHE A 240 11.28 8.16 10.96
C PHE A 240 12.03 6.86 10.70
N LEU A 241 12.80 6.77 9.61
CA LEU A 241 13.64 5.61 9.32
C LEU A 241 14.81 5.46 10.30
N SER A 242 15.37 6.57 10.80
CA SER A 242 16.50 6.54 11.73
C SER A 242 16.10 6.16 13.16
N ARG A 243 14.80 6.24 13.49
CA ARG A 243 14.29 5.90 14.83
C ARG A 243 13.70 4.48 14.95
N GLY A 244 13.52 3.76 13.86
CA GLY A 244 12.95 2.40 13.83
C GLY A 244 14.02 1.37 13.53
#